data_55b22d7cf8e015e3b239c982e0626550
#
_entry.id   55b22d7cf8e015e3b239c982e0626550
#
_cell.length_a   1.000
_cell.length_b   1.000
_cell.length_c   1.000
_cell.angle_alpha   90.00
_cell.angle_beta   90.00
_cell.angle_gamma   90.00
#
_symmetry.space_group_name_H-M   'P 1'
#
loop_
_entity.id
_entity.type
_entity.pdbx_description
1 polymer ?
#
loop_
_entity_poly.entity_id
_entity_poly.type
_entity_poly.pdbx_seq_one_letter_code
_entity_poly.pdbx_strand_id
1 'polypeptide(L)'
;MSIAFGGSIDDGRGHITGFLEHVDTDPILQGAYDGGACALSGGDARCGGSSTIPPGRWYDFGYKNAGYTPIDTSVSDYKFDYKLLGDEFIDRAGQLYNYNPTNHYQRPQDKINAGFFSKYSITDKSEVYADVRYTKNQSPSQIAYSGTFGDLRSVPCYNANFSEQIYNAVCGNWTGMGGSHAPNFATGAEALAYISSLNGQVADGSIIGYSAPMRSLKRNVEGGPRTYTQSYTNITASVGMRGDINDDWRYDISYQTSQVDYSQEIQNDLSVTKLLRATNVINVAGVPTCVSKLNGTDANCIPYNLFSGGLPGDGGIQAIWDANPEIQTYMAIPNFILGDSSETIFQAYVEGTTNFSIPGAPSAVSMVAGYESRELESDYRPDASAQAADRTGAGGPIVALAGGYDVKEFFLELGIPVTDNINLEAGARFADYSTDND
;
A
#
# COMPACT_ATOMS: atom_id res chain seq x y z
N MET A 1 -21.81 -1.84 -19.29
CA MET A 1 -23.25 -2.10 -19.53
C MET A 1 -24.03 -1.26 -18.54
N SER A 2 -25.09 -0.57 -18.99
CA SER A 2 -25.96 0.20 -18.09
C SER A 2 -27.42 0.01 -18.44
N ILE A 3 -28.27 0.10 -17.43
CA ILE A 3 -29.73 0.08 -17.57
C ILE A 3 -30.28 1.17 -16.65
N ALA A 4 -31.28 1.91 -17.14
CA ALA A 4 -32.00 2.89 -16.36
C ALA A 4 -33.50 2.74 -16.61
N PHE A 5 -34.28 2.99 -15.57
CA PHE A 5 -35.75 2.95 -15.63
C PHE A 5 -36.34 4.07 -14.80
N GLY A 6 -37.53 4.47 -15.11
CA GLY A 6 -38.23 5.46 -14.32
C GLY A 6 -39.71 5.57 -14.78
N GLY A 7 -40.50 6.12 -13.92
CA GLY A 7 -41.91 6.30 -14.17
C GLY A 7 -42.61 7.11 -13.11
N SER A 8 -43.76 7.65 -13.47
CA SER A 8 -44.65 8.31 -12.55
C SER A 8 -45.61 7.31 -11.93
N ILE A 9 -45.97 7.55 -10.69
CA ILE A 9 -46.95 6.78 -9.92
C ILE A 9 -48.04 7.72 -9.41
N ASP A 10 -49.20 7.16 -9.09
CA ASP A 10 -50.34 7.87 -8.49
C ASP A 10 -50.69 9.14 -9.27
N ASP A 11 -51.03 8.98 -10.56
CA ASP A 11 -51.45 10.06 -11.49
C ASP A 11 -50.44 11.24 -11.54
N GLY A 12 -49.12 10.95 -11.38
CA GLY A 12 -48.06 11.93 -11.46
C GLY A 12 -47.67 12.57 -10.12
N ARG A 13 -48.31 12.20 -9.01
CA ARG A 13 -47.91 12.65 -7.66
C ARG A 13 -46.57 12.12 -7.21
N GLY A 14 -46.17 10.94 -7.69
CA GLY A 14 -44.89 10.37 -7.40
C GLY A 14 -44.07 10.12 -8.65
N HIS A 15 -42.75 10.09 -8.47
CA HIS A 15 -41.79 9.73 -9.51
C HIS A 15 -40.68 8.86 -8.93
N ILE A 16 -40.35 7.80 -9.66
CA ILE A 16 -39.29 6.85 -9.29
C ILE A 16 -38.31 6.76 -10.46
N THR A 17 -37.02 6.79 -10.15
CA THR A 17 -35.95 6.55 -11.12
C THR A 17 -34.92 5.60 -10.51
N GLY A 18 -34.47 4.63 -11.30
CA GLY A 18 -33.40 3.74 -10.88
C GLY A 18 -32.43 3.48 -12.02
N PHE A 19 -31.19 3.15 -11.66
CA PHE A 19 -30.19 2.71 -12.63
C PHE A 19 -29.31 1.63 -12.02
N LEU A 20 -28.75 0.81 -12.90
CA LEU A 20 -27.68 -0.15 -12.61
C LEU A 20 -26.65 -0.04 -13.72
N GLU A 21 -25.39 0.09 -13.34
CA GLU A 21 -24.26 0.16 -14.26
C GLU A 21 -23.18 -0.83 -13.81
N HIS A 22 -22.63 -1.56 -14.77
CA HIS A 22 -21.41 -2.34 -14.59
C HIS A 22 -20.38 -1.89 -15.60
N VAL A 23 -19.19 -1.54 -15.10
CA VAL A 23 -18.02 -1.15 -15.89
C VAL A 23 -16.91 -2.14 -15.61
N ASP A 24 -16.43 -2.79 -16.66
CA ASP A 24 -15.26 -3.66 -16.65
C ASP A 24 -14.22 -3.06 -17.59
N THR A 25 -12.99 -2.93 -17.11
CA THR A 25 -11.87 -2.33 -17.83
C THR A 25 -10.68 -3.29 -17.77
N ASP A 26 -10.21 -3.68 -18.95
CA ASP A 26 -9.03 -4.56 -19.06
C ASP A 26 -7.73 -3.85 -18.68
N PRO A 27 -6.75 -4.57 -18.11
CA PRO A 27 -5.44 -4.03 -17.82
C PRO A 27 -4.63 -3.81 -19.09
N ILE A 28 -3.78 -2.80 -19.08
CA ILE A 28 -2.74 -2.59 -20.09
C ILE A 28 -1.40 -2.50 -19.38
N LEU A 29 -0.44 -3.31 -19.78
CA LEU A 29 0.92 -3.24 -19.25
C LEU A 29 1.74 -2.17 -19.99
N GLN A 30 2.68 -1.54 -19.31
CA GLN A 30 3.59 -0.57 -19.90
C GLN A 30 4.43 -1.19 -21.03
N GLY A 31 4.75 -2.48 -20.93
CA GLY A 31 5.45 -3.23 -21.96
C GLY A 31 4.72 -3.35 -23.31
N ALA A 32 3.40 -3.06 -23.35
CA ALA A 32 2.61 -3.08 -24.58
C ALA A 32 2.88 -1.87 -25.50
N TYR A 33 3.57 -0.84 -25.01
CA TYR A 33 3.83 0.40 -25.75
C TYR A 33 5.31 0.77 -25.70
N ASP A 34 5.89 1.13 -26.84
CA ASP A 34 7.30 1.51 -26.94
C ASP A 34 7.70 2.63 -25.98
N GLY A 35 6.84 3.63 -25.81
CA GLY A 35 7.08 4.74 -24.89
C GLY A 35 6.98 4.37 -23.40
N GLY A 36 6.33 3.27 -23.08
CA GLY A 36 6.18 2.75 -21.71
C GLY A 36 7.10 1.58 -21.37
N ALA A 37 7.60 0.87 -22.39
CA ALA A 37 8.32 -0.39 -22.21
C ALA A 37 9.70 -0.24 -21.55
N CYS A 38 10.21 0.98 -21.44
CA CYS A 38 11.54 1.25 -20.92
C CYS A 38 11.52 2.27 -19.77
N ALA A 39 12.15 1.92 -18.65
CA ALA A 39 12.41 2.84 -17.55
C ALA A 39 13.54 3.80 -17.97
N LEU A 40 13.18 4.97 -18.52
CA LEU A 40 14.14 5.99 -18.91
C LEU A 40 14.76 6.64 -17.67
N SER A 41 16.08 6.80 -17.66
CA SER A 41 16.78 7.48 -16.58
C SER A 41 17.56 8.68 -17.10
N GLY A 42 17.31 9.85 -16.51
CA GLY A 42 18.21 11.00 -16.52
C GLY A 42 18.57 11.63 -17.85
N GLY A 43 17.64 11.67 -18.84
CA GLY A 43 17.87 12.36 -20.12
C GLY A 43 18.58 11.52 -21.18
N ASP A 44 19.01 10.31 -20.87
CA ASP A 44 19.53 9.36 -21.83
C ASP A 44 18.40 8.53 -22.45
N ALA A 45 18.45 8.35 -23.78
CA ALA A 45 17.51 7.49 -24.51
C ALA A 45 17.73 5.98 -24.25
N ARG A 46 18.52 5.63 -23.24
CA ARG A 46 18.80 4.23 -22.86
C ARG A 46 17.84 3.73 -21.83
N CYS A 47 17.43 2.46 -21.96
CA CYS A 47 16.72 1.75 -20.91
C CYS A 47 17.59 1.69 -19.65
N GLY A 48 17.16 2.43 -18.63
CA GLY A 48 17.70 2.36 -17.29
C GLY A 48 16.99 1.32 -16.44
N GLY A 49 16.62 1.71 -15.24
CA GLY A 49 15.85 0.89 -14.32
C GLY A 49 16.45 0.81 -12.92
N SER A 50 16.13 -0.28 -12.23
CA SER A 50 16.50 -0.50 -10.85
C SER A 50 17.86 -1.18 -10.72
N SER A 51 18.64 -0.79 -9.74
CA SER A 51 19.84 -1.53 -9.32
C SER A 51 19.53 -2.83 -8.57
N THR A 52 18.27 -3.06 -8.20
CA THR A 52 17.79 -4.35 -7.72
C THR A 52 17.56 -5.25 -8.91
N ILE A 53 18.49 -6.17 -9.16
CA ILE A 53 18.53 -7.04 -10.35
C ILE A 53 18.23 -8.50 -9.97
N PRO A 54 17.74 -9.34 -10.91
CA PRO A 54 17.43 -10.75 -10.62
C PRO A 54 18.59 -11.56 -10.04
N PRO A 55 19.84 -11.50 -10.59
CA PRO A 55 20.98 -12.21 -9.98
C PRO A 55 21.46 -11.57 -8.67
N GLY A 56 20.83 -10.46 -8.24
CA GLY A 56 21.22 -9.70 -7.06
C GLY A 56 22.38 -8.75 -7.32
N ARG A 57 22.30 -7.60 -6.67
CA ARG A 57 23.43 -6.69 -6.48
C ARG A 57 23.91 -6.81 -5.05
N TRP A 58 25.19 -7.04 -4.89
CA TRP A 58 25.84 -7.32 -3.63
C TRP A 58 26.91 -6.27 -3.37
N TYR A 59 26.84 -5.58 -2.23
CA TYR A 59 27.72 -4.46 -1.92
C TYR A 59 27.76 -4.21 -0.41
N ASP A 60 28.59 -3.24 0.03
CA ASP A 60 28.81 -2.86 1.43
C ASP A 60 29.36 -4.00 2.32
N PHE A 61 30.08 -4.96 1.74
CA PHE A 61 30.84 -5.93 2.51
C PHE A 61 32.33 -5.61 2.48
N GLY A 62 33.04 -5.92 3.57
CA GLY A 62 34.45 -5.59 3.73
C GLY A 62 34.70 -4.15 4.17
N TYR A 63 33.80 -3.54 4.94
CA TYR A 63 33.87 -2.15 5.36
C TYR A 63 35.07 -1.89 6.32
N LYS A 64 35.79 -0.79 6.07
CA LYS A 64 37.01 -0.37 6.81
C LYS A 64 36.74 0.00 8.27
N ASN A 65 35.52 0.27 8.68
CA ASN A 65 35.16 0.80 10.00
C ASN A 65 35.17 -0.25 11.15
N ALA A 66 35.31 -1.52 10.81
CA ALA A 66 35.35 -2.60 11.81
C ALA A 66 36.71 -3.33 11.87
N GLY A 67 37.79 -2.71 11.44
CA GLY A 67 39.09 -3.37 11.39
C GLY A 67 39.30 -4.31 10.20
N TYR A 68 38.41 -4.25 9.19
CA TYR A 68 38.53 -5.03 7.97
C TYR A 68 39.62 -4.52 7.05
N THR A 69 40.42 -5.43 6.54
CA THR A 69 41.27 -5.19 5.37
C THR A 69 40.54 -5.73 4.16
N PRO A 70 40.26 -4.93 3.11
CA PRO A 70 39.68 -5.43 1.88
C PRO A 70 40.51 -6.56 1.29
N ILE A 71 39.83 -7.54 0.63
CA ILE A 71 40.55 -8.66 -0.03
C ILE A 71 41.45 -8.16 -1.13
N ASP A 72 41.09 -7.09 -1.80
CA ASP A 72 41.91 -6.43 -2.82
C ASP A 72 42.15 -4.98 -2.44
N THR A 73 43.33 -4.74 -1.88
CA THR A 73 43.83 -3.40 -1.52
C THR A 73 44.27 -2.57 -2.72
N SER A 74 44.27 -3.14 -3.94
CA SER A 74 44.64 -2.44 -5.16
C SER A 74 43.49 -1.61 -5.72
N VAL A 75 42.21 -1.85 -5.27
CA VAL A 75 41.04 -1.07 -5.63
C VAL A 75 40.89 0.11 -4.70
N SER A 76 41.37 1.27 -5.11
CA SER A 76 41.40 2.51 -4.31
C SER A 76 40.06 3.10 -3.92
N ASP A 77 38.98 2.69 -4.59
CA ASP A 77 37.63 3.14 -4.36
C ASP A 77 36.72 1.94 -4.06
N TYR A 78 36.38 1.71 -2.82
CA TYR A 78 35.53 0.70 -2.20
C TYR A 78 34.15 0.50 -2.90
N LYS A 79 34.14 0.29 -4.18
CA LYS A 79 32.95 -0.04 -4.96
C LYS A 79 32.89 -1.54 -5.23
N PHE A 80 32.82 -2.31 -4.16
CA PHE A 80 32.35 -3.70 -4.32
C PHE A 80 30.90 -3.62 -4.82
N ASP A 81 30.72 -3.93 -6.08
CA ASP A 81 29.43 -3.89 -6.77
C ASP A 81 29.32 -5.14 -7.63
N TYR A 82 28.96 -6.23 -6.98
CA TYR A 82 28.93 -7.56 -7.56
C TYR A 82 27.52 -7.99 -7.92
N LYS A 83 27.41 -8.94 -8.83
CA LYS A 83 26.25 -9.79 -9.10
C LYS A 83 26.67 -11.25 -9.03
N LEU A 84 25.68 -12.14 -8.90
CA LEU A 84 25.93 -13.57 -8.96
C LEU A 84 25.93 -14.09 -10.40
N LEU A 85 26.84 -15.01 -10.67
CA LEU A 85 26.81 -15.91 -11.82
C LEU A 85 27.04 -17.33 -11.27
N GLY A 86 25.99 -18.17 -11.34
CA GLY A 86 26.01 -19.41 -10.57
C GLY A 86 26.06 -19.13 -9.08
N ASP A 87 27.11 -19.61 -8.42
CA ASP A 87 27.39 -19.43 -6.98
C ASP A 87 28.65 -18.57 -6.73
N GLU A 88 29.03 -17.74 -7.70
CA GLU A 88 30.19 -16.85 -7.61
C GLU A 88 29.82 -15.38 -7.79
N PHE A 89 30.52 -14.50 -7.08
CA PHE A 89 30.46 -13.07 -7.30
C PHE A 89 31.34 -12.67 -8.49
N ILE A 90 30.72 -11.94 -9.40
CA ILE A 90 31.40 -11.27 -10.53
C ILE A 90 31.02 -9.79 -10.58
N ASP A 91 31.80 -8.99 -11.28
CA ASP A 91 31.50 -7.58 -11.47
C ASP A 91 30.09 -7.40 -12.07
N ARG A 92 29.27 -6.55 -11.45
CA ARG A 92 27.93 -6.20 -11.95
C ARG A 92 27.96 -5.42 -13.27
N ALA A 93 29.08 -4.72 -13.57
CA ALA A 93 29.27 -3.91 -14.77
C ALA A 93 28.12 -2.89 -15.01
N GLY A 94 27.59 -2.30 -13.95
CA GLY A 94 26.50 -1.32 -14.04
C GLY A 94 25.13 -1.89 -14.46
N GLN A 95 24.95 -3.22 -14.50
CA GLN A 95 23.69 -3.85 -14.90
C GLN A 95 22.50 -3.30 -14.12
N LEU A 96 21.42 -2.95 -14.82
CA LEU A 96 20.15 -2.52 -14.30
C LEU A 96 19.03 -3.45 -14.74
N TYR A 97 17.94 -3.43 -14.02
CA TYR A 97 16.73 -4.18 -14.31
C TYR A 97 15.64 -3.24 -14.79
N ASN A 98 15.19 -3.42 -16.02
CA ASN A 98 14.05 -2.69 -16.56
C ASN A 98 12.74 -3.24 -15.97
N TYR A 99 12.14 -2.50 -15.06
CA TYR A 99 10.94 -2.90 -14.33
C TYR A 99 9.63 -2.46 -15.01
N ASN A 100 9.68 -1.59 -16.01
CA ASN A 100 8.50 -1.01 -16.64
C ASN A 100 7.58 -2.04 -17.31
N PRO A 101 8.09 -3.04 -18.07
CA PRO A 101 7.22 -3.92 -18.84
C PRO A 101 6.12 -4.61 -18.03
N THR A 102 6.35 -4.85 -16.72
CA THR A 102 5.42 -5.54 -15.84
C THR A 102 4.47 -4.60 -15.11
N ASN A 103 4.71 -3.29 -15.14
CA ASN A 103 3.84 -2.33 -14.48
C ASN A 103 2.56 -2.10 -15.29
N HIS A 104 1.43 -1.90 -14.62
CA HIS A 104 0.23 -1.42 -15.30
C HIS A 104 0.45 0.00 -15.85
N TYR A 105 0.13 0.19 -17.13
CA TYR A 105 -0.13 1.49 -17.73
C TYR A 105 -1.58 1.92 -17.47
N GLN A 106 -2.51 0.99 -17.68
CA GLN A 106 -3.90 1.10 -17.31
C GLN A 106 -4.22 0.00 -16.30
N ARG A 107 -4.79 0.37 -15.17
CA ARG A 107 -5.26 -0.60 -14.17
C ARG A 107 -6.56 -1.23 -14.65
N PRO A 108 -6.78 -2.53 -14.41
CA PRO A 108 -8.09 -3.10 -14.53
C PRO A 108 -9.03 -2.50 -13.50
N GLN A 109 -10.31 -2.45 -13.84
CA GLN A 109 -11.35 -1.96 -12.95
C GLN A 109 -12.62 -2.78 -13.13
N ASP A 110 -13.16 -3.28 -12.04
CA ASP A 110 -14.50 -3.81 -11.96
C ASP A 110 -15.32 -2.87 -11.06
N LYS A 111 -16.37 -2.26 -11.64
CA LYS A 111 -17.18 -1.27 -10.94
C LYS A 111 -18.66 -1.52 -11.16
N ILE A 112 -19.40 -1.55 -10.06
CA ILE A 112 -20.84 -1.60 -10.04
C ILE A 112 -21.37 -0.30 -9.43
N ASN A 113 -22.26 0.40 -10.14
CA ASN A 113 -23.01 1.52 -9.62
C ASN A 113 -24.51 1.19 -9.68
N ALA A 114 -25.21 1.50 -8.61
CA ALA A 114 -26.66 1.44 -8.58
C ALA A 114 -27.23 2.68 -7.88
N GLY A 115 -28.35 3.15 -8.34
CA GLY A 115 -29.03 4.26 -7.72
C GLY A 115 -30.53 4.12 -7.83
N PHE A 116 -31.20 4.59 -6.79
CA PHE A 116 -32.64 4.68 -6.72
C PHE A 116 -33.02 6.04 -6.16
N PHE A 117 -33.92 6.73 -6.85
CA PHE A 117 -34.37 8.07 -6.51
C PHE A 117 -35.90 8.08 -6.55
N SER A 118 -36.49 8.66 -5.53
CA SER A 118 -37.96 8.80 -5.48
C SER A 118 -38.37 10.14 -4.94
N LYS A 119 -39.50 10.62 -5.38
CA LYS A 119 -40.19 11.75 -4.80
C LYS A 119 -41.68 11.53 -4.86
N TYR A 120 -42.39 12.08 -3.89
CA TYR A 120 -43.82 11.96 -3.81
C TYR A 120 -44.45 13.23 -3.20
N SER A 121 -45.38 13.85 -3.93
CA SER A 121 -46.14 15.00 -3.45
C SER A 121 -47.21 14.56 -2.46
N ILE A 122 -47.01 14.87 -1.18
CA ILE A 122 -47.98 14.60 -0.12
C ILE A 122 -49.17 15.55 -0.26
N THR A 123 -48.88 16.81 -0.58
CA THR A 123 -49.85 17.87 -0.88
C THR A 123 -49.38 18.63 -2.12
N ASP A 124 -50.19 19.60 -2.61
CA ASP A 124 -49.80 20.47 -3.71
C ASP A 124 -48.54 21.36 -3.35
N LYS A 125 -48.23 21.51 -2.06
CA LYS A 125 -47.18 22.37 -1.56
C LYS A 125 -46.06 21.63 -0.88
N SER A 126 -46.10 20.29 -0.73
CA SER A 126 -45.11 19.52 0.00
C SER A 126 -44.83 18.18 -0.65
N GLU A 127 -43.57 17.85 -0.82
CA GLU A 127 -43.13 16.54 -1.30
C GLU A 127 -42.11 15.91 -0.31
N VAL A 128 -42.14 14.60 -0.23
CA VAL A 128 -41.04 13.79 0.36
C VAL A 128 -40.20 13.27 -0.77
N TYR A 129 -38.91 13.12 -0.47
CA TYR A 129 -37.95 12.52 -1.40
C TYR A 129 -37.04 11.55 -0.66
N ALA A 130 -36.55 10.55 -1.38
CA ALA A 130 -35.53 9.63 -0.87
C ALA A 130 -34.64 9.17 -2.02
N ASP A 131 -33.36 9.02 -1.73
CA ASP A 131 -32.41 8.40 -2.65
C ASP A 131 -31.50 7.42 -1.92
N VAL A 132 -31.09 6.40 -2.68
CA VAL A 132 -30.07 5.44 -2.27
C VAL A 132 -29.10 5.27 -3.41
N ARG A 133 -27.83 5.35 -3.12
CA ARG A 133 -26.72 5.13 -4.08
C ARG A 133 -25.77 4.09 -3.53
N TYR A 134 -25.38 3.17 -4.39
CA TYR A 134 -24.43 2.12 -4.10
C TYR A 134 -23.35 2.10 -5.16
N THR A 135 -22.11 2.07 -4.73
CA THR A 135 -20.95 1.88 -5.60
C THR A 135 -20.04 0.83 -5.00
N LYS A 136 -19.68 -0.18 -5.78
CA LYS A 136 -18.57 -1.08 -5.48
C LYS A 136 -17.54 -0.94 -6.59
N ASN A 137 -16.28 -0.71 -6.22
CA ASN A 137 -15.18 -0.57 -7.16
C ASN A 137 -13.98 -1.38 -6.68
N GLN A 138 -13.47 -2.24 -7.55
CA GLN A 138 -12.25 -3.00 -7.32
C GLN A 138 -11.26 -2.70 -8.44
N SER A 139 -10.04 -2.31 -8.07
CA SER A 139 -8.99 -1.96 -9.04
C SER A 139 -7.65 -2.52 -8.57
N PRO A 140 -7.23 -3.68 -9.07
CA PRO A 140 -5.89 -4.20 -8.84
C PRO A 140 -4.84 -3.35 -9.57
N SER A 141 -3.75 -3.07 -8.89
CA SER A 141 -2.58 -2.39 -9.43
C SER A 141 -1.43 -3.38 -9.44
N GLN A 142 -0.79 -3.58 -10.58
CA GLN A 142 0.40 -4.41 -10.70
C GLN A 142 1.63 -3.53 -10.91
N ILE A 143 2.67 -3.81 -10.13
CA ILE A 143 3.98 -3.20 -10.27
C ILE A 143 5.06 -4.28 -10.32
N ALA A 144 6.29 -3.88 -10.63
CA ALA A 144 7.43 -4.78 -10.72
C ALA A 144 7.57 -5.70 -9.50
N TYR A 145 8.22 -6.82 -9.72
CA TYR A 145 8.51 -7.84 -8.73
C TYR A 145 9.09 -7.29 -7.43
N SER A 146 8.87 -7.96 -6.33
CA SER A 146 9.51 -7.65 -5.05
C SER A 146 11.02 -7.90 -5.08
N GLY A 147 11.69 -7.71 -3.99
CA GLY A 147 13.11 -7.95 -3.85
C GLY A 147 13.60 -7.67 -2.44
N THR A 148 14.88 -7.89 -2.19
CA THR A 148 15.46 -7.66 -0.86
C THR A 148 15.63 -6.18 -0.51
N PHE A 149 15.72 -5.29 -1.49
CA PHE A 149 15.82 -3.82 -1.37
C PHE A 149 16.80 -3.29 -0.31
N GLY A 150 17.80 -4.11 0.10
CA GLY A 150 18.76 -3.77 1.14
C GLY A 150 18.32 -4.10 2.56
N ASP A 151 17.23 -4.83 2.74
CA ASP A 151 16.74 -5.26 4.06
C ASP A 151 17.66 -6.32 4.69
N LEU A 152 18.35 -7.12 3.88
CA LEU A 152 19.42 -7.99 4.35
C LEU A 152 20.70 -7.15 4.55
N ARG A 153 21.07 -6.89 5.80
CA ARG A 153 22.19 -6.03 6.18
C ARG A 153 23.39 -6.77 6.75
N SER A 154 23.21 -8.04 7.04
CA SER A 154 24.28 -8.92 7.52
C SER A 154 23.94 -10.36 7.16
N VAL A 155 24.96 -11.21 7.08
CA VAL A 155 24.81 -12.63 6.82
C VAL A 155 25.72 -13.42 7.73
N PRO A 156 25.26 -14.56 8.31
CA PRO A 156 26.10 -15.38 9.15
C PRO A 156 27.19 -16.07 8.32
N CYS A 157 28.43 -16.08 8.84
CA CYS A 157 29.59 -16.65 8.14
C CYS A 157 29.60 -18.19 8.16
N TYR A 158 28.72 -18.83 8.92
CA TYR A 158 28.47 -20.29 8.84
C TYR A 158 27.45 -20.66 7.77
N ASN A 159 27.01 -19.73 6.93
CA ASN A 159 25.92 -19.94 5.99
C ASN A 159 26.20 -21.12 5.04
N ALA A 160 25.30 -22.10 5.07
CA ALA A 160 25.41 -23.32 4.27
C ALA A 160 25.36 -23.10 2.76
N ASN A 161 24.86 -21.95 2.32
CA ASN A 161 24.71 -21.60 0.91
C ASN A 161 25.92 -20.83 0.34
N PHE A 162 26.96 -20.58 1.12
CA PHE A 162 28.15 -19.93 0.60
C PHE A 162 29.00 -20.92 -0.21
N SER A 163 29.43 -20.49 -1.40
CA SER A 163 30.59 -21.05 -2.05
C SER A 163 31.87 -20.61 -1.33
N GLU A 164 33.00 -21.26 -1.61
CA GLU A 164 34.28 -20.84 -1.06
C GLU A 164 34.64 -19.41 -1.46
N GLN A 165 34.34 -19.03 -2.70
CA GLN A 165 34.60 -17.70 -3.22
C GLN A 165 33.76 -16.64 -2.47
N ILE A 166 32.44 -16.87 -2.27
CA ILE A 166 31.57 -15.98 -1.53
C ILE A 166 32.01 -15.86 -0.06
N TYR A 167 32.33 -17.00 0.59
CA TYR A 167 32.86 -17.01 1.95
C TYR A 167 34.11 -16.14 2.08
N ASN A 168 35.09 -16.35 1.20
CA ASN A 168 36.32 -15.59 1.21
C ASN A 168 36.07 -14.10 0.94
N ALA A 169 35.14 -13.77 0.06
CA ALA A 169 34.78 -12.39 -0.24
C ALA A 169 34.11 -11.67 0.93
N VAL A 170 33.22 -12.34 1.64
CA VAL A 170 32.36 -11.75 2.68
C VAL A 170 32.97 -11.92 4.08
N CYS A 171 33.51 -13.10 4.39
CA CYS A 171 33.93 -13.50 5.75
C CYS A 171 35.40 -13.85 5.88
N GLY A 172 36.12 -14.17 4.78
CA GLY A 172 37.44 -14.74 4.80
C GLY A 172 38.56 -13.85 5.41
N ASN A 173 38.32 -12.54 5.50
CA ASN A 173 39.27 -11.59 6.07
C ASN A 173 39.04 -11.27 7.56
N TRP A 174 38.14 -11.99 8.20
CA TRP A 174 37.91 -11.83 9.63
C TRP A 174 38.97 -12.54 10.45
N THR A 175 40.02 -11.82 10.82
CA THR A 175 41.05 -12.34 11.76
C THR A 175 40.41 -12.55 13.13
N GLY A 176 40.45 -13.79 13.63
CA GLY A 176 39.95 -14.16 14.95
C GLY A 176 38.66 -14.96 14.97
N MET A 177 37.98 -15.11 13.84
CA MET A 177 36.81 -15.98 13.74
C MET A 177 37.25 -17.36 13.21
N GLY A 178 37.65 -18.27 14.05
CA GLY A 178 38.10 -19.62 13.73
C GLY A 178 36.97 -20.52 13.25
N GLY A 179 36.30 -20.13 12.16
CA GLY A 179 35.21 -20.90 11.56
C GLY A 179 35.63 -21.53 10.24
N SER A 180 35.14 -22.70 9.97
CA SER A 180 35.26 -23.38 8.68
C SER A 180 34.16 -22.84 7.74
N HIS A 181 34.50 -22.65 6.48
CA HIS A 181 33.52 -22.43 5.42
C HIS A 181 32.44 -23.52 5.47
N ALA A 182 31.18 -23.11 5.56
CA ALA A 182 30.01 -23.98 5.58
C ALA A 182 30.14 -25.24 6.47
N PRO A 183 30.37 -25.09 7.79
CA PRO A 183 30.53 -26.24 8.68
C PRO A 183 29.31 -27.15 8.62
N ASN A 184 29.52 -28.45 8.68
CA ASN A 184 28.47 -29.45 8.62
C ASN A 184 28.40 -30.25 9.92
N PHE A 185 27.23 -30.35 10.51
CA PHE A 185 26.99 -31.03 11.77
C PHE A 185 26.14 -32.30 11.56
N ALA A 186 26.40 -33.34 12.34
CA ALA A 186 25.59 -34.56 12.25
C ALA A 186 24.17 -34.35 12.78
N THR A 187 24.01 -33.45 13.75
CA THR A 187 22.72 -33.15 14.38
C THR A 187 22.45 -31.66 14.52
N GLY A 188 21.17 -31.29 14.62
CA GLY A 188 20.77 -29.90 14.90
C GLY A 188 21.24 -29.39 16.27
N ALA A 189 21.35 -30.29 17.27
CA ALA A 189 21.86 -29.93 18.59
C ALA A 189 23.32 -29.50 18.55
N GLU A 190 24.16 -30.21 17.79
CA GLU A 190 25.56 -29.84 17.58
C GLU A 190 25.68 -28.52 16.84
N ALA A 191 24.85 -28.29 15.81
CA ALA A 191 24.81 -27.03 15.08
C ALA A 191 24.43 -25.86 15.98
N LEU A 192 23.43 -26.00 16.86
CA LEU A 192 23.03 -24.96 17.81
C LEU A 192 24.10 -24.72 18.87
N ALA A 193 24.76 -25.77 19.38
CA ALA A 193 25.87 -25.62 20.31
C ALA A 193 27.04 -24.85 19.69
N TYR A 194 27.34 -25.10 18.42
CA TYR A 194 28.35 -24.36 17.67
C TYR A 194 27.95 -22.87 17.54
N ILE A 195 26.76 -22.56 17.08
CA ILE A 195 26.27 -21.19 16.95
C ILE A 195 26.32 -20.46 18.30
N SER A 196 25.91 -21.12 19.37
CA SER A 196 25.97 -20.57 20.73
C SER A 196 27.40 -20.27 21.18
N SER A 197 28.38 -21.10 20.80
CA SER A 197 29.80 -20.86 21.11
C SER A 197 30.35 -19.62 20.38
N LEU A 198 29.85 -19.30 19.21
CA LEU A 198 30.29 -18.13 18.43
C LEU A 198 29.79 -16.81 19.02
N ASN A 199 28.61 -16.78 19.60
CA ASN A 199 28.05 -15.57 20.22
C ASN A 199 28.88 -15.07 21.42
N GLY A 200 29.65 -15.96 22.07
CA GLY A 200 30.58 -15.60 23.16
C GLY A 200 31.94 -15.06 22.71
N GLN A 201 32.27 -15.16 21.43
CA GLN A 201 33.59 -14.80 20.88
C GLN A 201 33.65 -13.39 20.29
N VAL A 202 32.53 -12.71 20.11
CA VAL A 202 32.45 -11.36 19.54
C VAL A 202 32.22 -10.36 20.67
N ALA A 203 33.26 -9.99 21.35
CA ALA A 203 33.19 -9.25 22.61
C ALA A 203 33.22 -7.72 22.50
N ASP A 204 33.26 -7.13 21.30
CA ASP A 204 33.44 -5.69 21.15
C ASP A 204 32.11 -4.92 20.85
N GLY A 205 30.97 -5.59 20.89
CA GLY A 205 29.64 -4.98 20.70
C GLY A 205 29.34 -4.47 19.30
N SER A 206 30.25 -4.59 18.35
CA SER A 206 30.04 -4.12 16.97
C SER A 206 29.39 -5.15 16.07
N ILE A 207 29.33 -6.42 16.47
CA ILE A 207 28.71 -7.50 15.70
C ILE A 207 27.92 -8.43 16.61
N ILE A 208 26.66 -8.61 16.31
CA ILE A 208 25.79 -9.57 16.96
C ILE A 208 26.00 -10.94 16.30
N GLY A 209 26.76 -11.81 16.93
CA GLY A 209 27.06 -13.16 16.46
C GLY A 209 28.13 -13.21 15.35
N TYR A 210 28.34 -14.40 14.78
CA TYR A 210 29.31 -14.66 13.70
C TYR A 210 28.72 -14.24 12.34
N SER A 211 28.56 -12.93 12.14
CA SER A 211 27.92 -12.35 10.95
C SER A 211 28.79 -11.26 10.34
N ALA A 212 28.84 -11.22 9.02
CA ALA A 212 29.48 -10.16 8.26
C ALA A 212 28.47 -9.16 7.73
N PRO A 213 28.77 -7.84 7.74
CA PRO A 213 27.90 -6.85 7.09
C PRO A 213 27.87 -7.08 5.60
N MET A 214 26.69 -6.96 5.00
CA MET A 214 26.49 -7.09 3.56
C MET A 214 25.10 -6.54 3.20
N ARG A 215 25.01 -5.89 2.06
CA ARG A 215 23.72 -5.51 1.49
C ARG A 215 23.42 -6.26 0.21
N SER A 216 22.18 -6.68 0.06
CA SER A 216 21.69 -7.31 -1.16
C SER A 216 20.51 -6.55 -1.75
N LEU A 217 20.52 -6.37 -3.07
CA LEU A 217 19.42 -5.85 -3.89
C LEU A 217 19.06 -6.90 -4.94
N LYS A 218 18.48 -8.03 -4.49
CA LYS A 218 18.03 -9.10 -5.36
C LYS A 218 16.56 -8.92 -5.72
N ARG A 219 16.27 -8.89 -7.03
CA ARG A 219 14.90 -8.86 -7.55
C ARG A 219 14.32 -10.28 -7.55
N ASN A 220 13.16 -10.43 -6.94
CA ASN A 220 12.44 -11.71 -6.81
C ASN A 220 11.50 -11.91 -8.01
N VAL A 221 12.06 -12.05 -9.22
CA VAL A 221 11.28 -12.23 -10.45
C VAL A 221 10.51 -13.54 -10.46
N GLU A 222 11.04 -14.55 -9.81
CA GLU A 222 10.50 -15.89 -9.65
C GLU A 222 9.19 -15.90 -8.84
N GLY A 223 8.99 -14.94 -7.94
CA GLY A 223 7.83 -14.88 -7.05
C GLY A 223 6.60 -14.14 -7.63
N GLY A 224 6.66 -13.74 -8.88
CA GLY A 224 5.59 -12.98 -9.51
C GLY A 224 5.61 -11.47 -9.20
N PRO A 225 4.95 -10.65 -10.03
CA PRO A 225 4.86 -9.22 -9.81
C PRO A 225 4.03 -8.90 -8.56
N ARG A 226 4.34 -7.78 -7.93
CA ARG A 226 3.57 -7.30 -6.78
C ARG A 226 2.22 -6.77 -7.23
N THR A 227 1.18 -7.14 -6.51
CA THR A 227 -0.17 -6.64 -6.76
C THR A 227 -0.72 -5.95 -5.51
N TYR A 228 -1.46 -4.86 -5.75
CA TYR A 228 -2.16 -4.08 -4.74
C TYR A 228 -3.62 -4.00 -5.18
N THR A 229 -4.46 -4.85 -4.64
CA THR A 229 -5.88 -4.85 -4.95
C THR A 229 -6.62 -3.93 -3.99
N GLN A 230 -7.11 -2.82 -4.50
CA GLN A 230 -7.92 -1.86 -3.74
C GLN A 230 -9.39 -2.09 -4.05
N SER A 231 -10.21 -2.13 -3.01
CA SER A 231 -11.66 -2.26 -3.10
C SER A 231 -12.33 -1.20 -2.24
N TYR A 232 -13.31 -0.55 -2.81
CA TYR A 232 -14.16 0.43 -2.14
C TYR A 232 -15.61 0.01 -2.32
N THR A 233 -16.36 0.00 -1.22
CA THR A 233 -17.81 -0.09 -1.25
C THR A 233 -18.38 1.16 -0.60
N ASN A 234 -19.23 1.88 -1.31
CA ASN A 234 -19.90 3.08 -0.80
C ASN A 234 -21.41 2.87 -0.88
N ILE A 235 -22.10 3.18 0.21
CA ILE A 235 -23.53 3.29 0.26
C ILE A 235 -23.91 4.65 0.85
N THR A 236 -24.79 5.37 0.18
CA THR A 236 -25.33 6.64 0.67
C THR A 236 -26.85 6.56 0.55
N ALA A 237 -27.55 6.92 1.62
CA ALA A 237 -28.99 7.00 1.64
C ALA A 237 -29.43 8.36 2.19
N SER A 238 -30.39 9.00 1.54
CA SER A 238 -30.98 10.21 2.05
C SER A 238 -32.51 10.14 2.01
N VAL A 239 -33.14 10.84 2.92
CA VAL A 239 -34.58 11.06 2.97
C VAL A 239 -34.83 12.50 3.40
N GLY A 240 -35.79 13.14 2.77
CA GLY A 240 -36.13 14.52 3.12
C GLY A 240 -37.56 14.87 2.77
N MET A 241 -37.94 16.03 3.25
CA MET A 241 -39.21 16.67 2.98
C MET A 241 -38.98 18.15 2.67
N ARG A 242 -39.51 18.62 1.58
CA ARG A 242 -39.46 20.02 1.17
C ARG A 242 -40.79 20.54 0.68
N GLY A 243 -40.97 21.84 0.73
CA GLY A 243 -42.20 22.43 0.26
C GLY A 243 -42.32 23.91 0.52
N ASP A 244 -43.47 24.44 0.12
CA ASP A 244 -43.80 25.86 0.32
C ASP A 244 -44.55 26.01 1.65
N ILE A 245 -44.03 26.92 2.52
CA ILE A 245 -44.70 27.36 3.74
C ILE A 245 -45.86 28.30 3.34
N ASN A 246 -45.55 29.20 2.42
CA ASN A 246 -46.45 30.12 1.78
C ASN A 246 -45.91 30.56 0.41
N ASP A 247 -46.43 31.62 -0.20
CA ASP A 247 -46.00 32.06 -1.53
C ASP A 247 -44.59 32.64 -1.57
N ASP A 248 -44.03 33.05 -0.42
CA ASP A 248 -42.73 33.69 -0.29
C ASP A 248 -41.65 32.80 0.36
N TRP A 249 -42.06 31.75 1.04
CA TRP A 249 -41.18 30.93 1.88
C TRP A 249 -41.28 29.45 1.57
N ARG A 250 -40.09 28.83 1.53
CA ARG A 250 -39.91 27.37 1.34
C ARG A 250 -39.10 26.79 2.47
N TYR A 251 -39.23 25.48 2.65
CA TYR A 251 -38.40 24.71 3.61
C TYR A 251 -37.83 23.46 2.96
N ASP A 252 -36.69 23.00 3.49
CA ASP A 252 -36.16 21.67 3.23
C ASP A 252 -35.61 21.09 4.55
N ILE A 253 -35.96 19.84 4.84
CA ILE A 253 -35.47 19.09 5.99
C ILE A 253 -35.01 17.74 5.45
N SER A 254 -33.76 17.38 5.71
CA SER A 254 -33.16 16.15 5.22
C SER A 254 -32.31 15.44 6.25
N TYR A 255 -32.24 14.15 6.07
CA TYR A 255 -31.34 13.27 6.79
C TYR A 255 -30.60 12.40 5.78
N GLN A 256 -29.26 12.36 5.86
CA GLN A 256 -28.40 11.55 5.01
C GLN A 256 -27.48 10.71 5.87
N THR A 257 -27.24 9.47 5.46
CA THR A 257 -26.17 8.63 5.99
C THR A 257 -25.35 8.08 4.84
N SER A 258 -24.05 7.98 5.05
CA SER A 258 -23.09 7.47 4.09
C SER A 258 -22.09 6.57 4.80
N GLN A 259 -21.73 5.45 4.16
CA GLN A 259 -20.67 4.57 4.64
C GLN A 259 -19.77 4.18 3.48
N VAL A 260 -18.47 4.25 3.72
CA VAL A 260 -17.41 3.79 2.80
C VAL A 260 -16.60 2.70 3.49
N ASP A 261 -16.60 1.50 2.92
CA ASP A 261 -15.70 0.43 3.32
C ASP A 261 -14.54 0.37 2.34
N TYR A 262 -13.33 0.33 2.87
CA TYR A 262 -12.08 0.24 2.12
C TYR A 262 -11.34 -1.04 2.49
N SER A 263 -10.81 -1.72 1.49
CA SER A 263 -9.83 -2.78 1.70
C SER A 263 -8.71 -2.70 0.67
N GLN A 264 -7.49 -2.97 1.12
CA GLN A 264 -6.33 -3.16 0.27
C GLN A 264 -5.67 -4.50 0.62
N GLU A 265 -5.46 -5.33 -0.37
CA GLU A 265 -4.65 -6.54 -0.28
C GLU A 265 -3.37 -6.34 -1.08
N ILE A 266 -2.23 -6.65 -0.46
CA ILE A 266 -0.90 -6.57 -1.07
C ILE A 266 -0.36 -7.99 -1.15
N GLN A 267 0.00 -8.42 -2.36
CA GLN A 267 0.49 -9.77 -2.63
C GLN A 267 1.88 -9.72 -3.27
N ASN A 268 2.62 -10.83 -3.12
CA ASN A 268 3.95 -11.08 -3.69
C ASN A 268 5.05 -10.14 -3.18
N ASP A 269 4.82 -9.41 -2.09
CA ASP A 269 5.91 -8.81 -1.32
C ASP A 269 6.48 -9.81 -0.32
N LEU A 270 7.78 -9.68 -0.02
CA LEU A 270 8.47 -10.59 0.89
C LEU A 270 8.37 -10.06 2.33
N SER A 271 8.15 -10.95 3.29
CA SER A 271 8.34 -10.65 4.71
C SER A 271 9.84 -10.52 5.02
N VAL A 272 10.24 -9.41 5.62
CA VAL A 272 11.64 -9.21 6.08
C VAL A 272 12.03 -10.25 7.12
N THR A 273 11.15 -10.51 8.07
CA THR A 273 11.37 -11.51 9.12
C THR A 273 11.59 -12.90 8.54
N LYS A 274 10.72 -13.33 7.63
CA LYS A 274 10.85 -14.66 7.01
C LYS A 274 12.04 -14.74 6.07
N LEU A 275 12.34 -13.67 5.33
CA LEU A 275 13.54 -13.59 4.50
C LEU A 275 14.82 -13.79 5.35
N LEU A 276 14.92 -13.07 6.46
CA LEU A 276 16.08 -13.20 7.36
C LEU A 276 16.19 -14.61 7.96
N ARG A 277 15.08 -15.23 8.32
CA ARG A 277 15.06 -16.63 8.82
C ARG A 277 15.44 -17.63 7.73
N ALA A 278 14.87 -17.49 6.52
CA ALA A 278 15.12 -18.37 5.38
C ALA A 278 16.57 -18.32 4.88
N THR A 279 17.25 -17.18 5.06
CA THR A 279 18.65 -16.98 4.66
C THR A 279 19.64 -17.29 5.77
N ASN A 280 19.20 -17.43 7.03
CA ASN A 280 20.03 -17.84 8.16
C ASN A 280 20.01 -19.37 8.27
N VAL A 281 20.92 -20.03 7.54
CA VAL A 281 20.97 -21.49 7.39
C VAL A 281 22.34 -22.05 7.74
N ILE A 282 22.33 -23.27 8.29
CA ILE A 282 23.54 -24.06 8.63
C ILE A 282 23.37 -25.49 8.09
N ASN A 283 24.47 -26.17 7.78
CA ASN A 283 24.40 -27.56 7.33
C ASN A 283 24.18 -28.51 8.50
N VAL A 284 23.12 -29.34 8.37
CA VAL A 284 22.87 -30.46 9.27
C VAL A 284 22.74 -31.72 8.41
N ALA A 285 23.62 -32.66 8.61
CA ALA A 285 23.72 -33.90 7.80
C ALA A 285 23.80 -33.64 6.28
N GLY A 286 24.48 -32.54 5.88
CA GLY A 286 24.62 -32.13 4.47
C GLY A 286 23.42 -31.38 3.90
N VAL A 287 22.42 -31.08 4.72
CA VAL A 287 21.19 -30.33 4.29
C VAL A 287 21.19 -28.93 4.88
N PRO A 288 21.10 -27.87 4.06
CA PRO A 288 20.86 -26.51 4.55
C PRO A 288 19.59 -26.46 5.39
N THR A 289 19.70 -26.02 6.64
CA THR A 289 18.59 -26.01 7.60
C THR A 289 18.51 -24.66 8.28
N CYS A 290 17.31 -24.08 8.34
CA CYS A 290 17.09 -22.80 9.04
C CYS A 290 17.45 -22.90 10.53
N VAL A 291 18.22 -21.96 11.03
CA VAL A 291 18.52 -21.87 12.47
C VAL A 291 17.23 -21.67 13.28
N SER A 292 16.28 -20.91 12.76
CA SER A 292 14.96 -20.69 13.39
C SER A 292 14.11 -21.96 13.55
N LYS A 293 14.31 -22.93 12.65
CA LYS A 293 13.66 -24.25 12.76
C LYS A 293 14.34 -25.11 13.83
N LEU A 294 15.67 -25.06 13.91
CA LEU A 294 16.45 -25.82 14.91
C LEU A 294 16.19 -25.36 16.34
N ASN A 295 16.07 -24.06 16.56
CA ASN A 295 15.83 -23.47 17.89
C ASN A 295 14.34 -23.34 18.26
N GLY A 296 13.43 -23.76 17.37
CA GLY A 296 11.98 -23.72 17.60
C GLY A 296 11.30 -22.36 17.43
N THR A 297 12.03 -21.32 17.00
CA THR A 297 11.46 -19.99 16.78
C THR A 297 10.50 -19.96 15.58
N ASP A 298 10.78 -20.77 14.55
CA ASP A 298 9.93 -20.89 13.37
C ASP A 298 10.06 -22.30 12.77
N ALA A 299 9.17 -23.20 13.19
CA ALA A 299 9.15 -24.59 12.74
C ALA A 299 8.83 -24.73 11.24
N ASN A 300 8.21 -23.72 10.64
CA ASN A 300 7.79 -23.71 9.24
C ASN A 300 8.83 -23.08 8.31
N CYS A 301 9.99 -22.65 8.82
CA CYS A 301 11.02 -22.03 8.02
C CYS A 301 11.49 -22.95 6.89
N ILE A 302 11.49 -22.41 5.66
CA ILE A 302 12.01 -23.03 4.46
C ILE A 302 13.33 -22.34 4.09
N PRO A 303 14.45 -23.06 3.98
CA PRO A 303 15.72 -22.48 3.55
C PRO A 303 15.64 -21.84 2.17
N TYR A 304 16.17 -20.63 2.03
CA TYR A 304 16.27 -19.94 0.75
C TYR A 304 17.73 -19.66 0.40
N ASN A 305 18.19 -20.24 -0.72
CA ASN A 305 19.53 -19.95 -1.22
C ASN A 305 19.55 -18.62 -1.99
N LEU A 306 19.79 -17.53 -1.28
CA LEU A 306 19.91 -16.20 -1.85
C LEU A 306 21.20 -16.03 -2.69
N PHE A 307 22.19 -16.93 -2.51
CA PHE A 307 23.52 -16.87 -3.11
C PHE A 307 23.65 -17.76 -4.35
N SER A 308 22.56 -18.09 -5.01
CA SER A 308 22.55 -18.76 -6.32
C SER A 308 21.94 -17.83 -7.36
N GLY A 309 22.73 -17.46 -8.36
CA GLY A 309 22.29 -16.67 -9.50
C GLY A 309 21.77 -17.50 -10.66
N GLY A 310 21.89 -18.82 -10.57
CA GLY A 310 21.68 -19.73 -11.69
C GLY A 310 22.73 -19.56 -12.79
N LEU A 311 22.84 -20.53 -13.68
CA LEU A 311 23.73 -20.46 -14.83
C LEU A 311 22.91 -20.22 -16.11
N PRO A 312 23.48 -19.52 -17.13
CA PRO A 312 22.86 -19.45 -18.43
C PRO A 312 22.64 -20.87 -19.00
N GLY A 313 21.39 -21.21 -19.31
CA GLY A 313 21.02 -22.49 -19.91
C GLY A 313 20.46 -23.54 -18.97
N ASP A 314 20.54 -23.38 -17.65
CA ASP A 314 19.94 -24.29 -16.66
C ASP A 314 18.56 -23.81 -16.14
N GLY A 315 18.01 -22.76 -16.74
CA GLY A 315 16.78 -22.11 -16.28
C GLY A 315 16.99 -21.07 -15.17
N GLY A 316 18.22 -20.96 -14.69
CA GLY A 316 18.61 -19.96 -13.70
C GLY A 316 17.85 -20.08 -12.38
N ILE A 317 17.63 -18.95 -11.73
CA ILE A 317 16.90 -18.85 -10.48
C ILE A 317 15.45 -19.36 -10.59
N GLN A 318 14.80 -19.19 -11.75
CA GLN A 318 13.43 -19.66 -11.94
C GLN A 318 13.33 -21.19 -11.77
N ALA A 319 14.29 -21.95 -12.30
CA ALA A 319 14.30 -23.41 -12.13
C ALA A 319 14.42 -23.84 -10.65
N ILE A 320 15.16 -23.07 -9.83
CA ILE A 320 15.25 -23.32 -8.39
C ILE A 320 13.90 -23.14 -7.71
N TRP A 321 13.16 -22.09 -8.07
CA TRP A 321 11.85 -21.82 -7.51
C TRP A 321 10.77 -22.79 -8.00
N ASP A 322 10.79 -23.16 -9.28
CA ASP A 322 9.86 -24.13 -9.84
C ASP A 322 10.02 -25.51 -9.17
N ALA A 323 11.24 -25.83 -8.74
CA ALA A 323 11.52 -27.02 -7.96
C ALA A 323 11.12 -26.91 -6.47
N ASN A 324 10.96 -25.69 -5.94
CA ASN A 324 10.69 -25.44 -4.52
C ASN A 324 9.64 -24.32 -4.35
N PRO A 325 8.40 -24.51 -4.82
CA PRO A 325 7.37 -23.45 -4.79
C PRO A 325 6.96 -23.05 -3.36
N GLU A 326 7.22 -23.90 -2.38
CA GLU A 326 6.98 -23.61 -0.96
C GLU A 326 7.83 -22.45 -0.43
N ILE A 327 8.96 -22.12 -1.06
CA ILE A 327 9.81 -20.97 -0.69
C ILE A 327 9.00 -19.68 -0.85
N GLN A 328 8.31 -19.51 -1.99
CA GLN A 328 7.46 -18.34 -2.23
C GLN A 328 6.31 -18.29 -1.24
N THR A 329 5.61 -19.38 -1.02
CA THR A 329 4.51 -19.46 -0.06
C THR A 329 4.96 -19.15 1.37
N TYR A 330 6.18 -19.53 1.74
CA TYR A 330 6.73 -19.21 3.04
C TYR A 330 7.09 -17.72 3.17
N MET A 331 7.76 -17.14 2.16
CA MET A 331 8.32 -15.78 2.27
C MET A 331 7.34 -14.67 1.89
N ALA A 332 6.52 -14.87 0.86
CA ALA A 332 5.56 -13.88 0.39
C ALA A 332 4.24 -14.02 1.16
N ILE A 333 4.03 -13.16 2.13
CA ILE A 333 2.78 -13.11 2.90
C ILE A 333 1.89 -11.98 2.36
N PRO A 334 0.60 -12.21 2.18
CA PRO A 334 -0.33 -11.13 1.87
C PRO A 334 -0.43 -10.18 3.07
N ASN A 335 -0.50 -8.88 2.79
CA ASN A 335 -0.77 -7.86 3.78
C ASN A 335 -2.12 -7.23 3.50
N PHE A 336 -2.83 -6.89 4.57
CA PHE A 336 -4.15 -6.30 4.48
C PHE A 336 -4.20 -4.95 5.20
N ILE A 337 -4.89 -4.02 4.56
CA ILE A 337 -5.26 -2.76 5.17
C ILE A 337 -6.77 -2.63 5.00
N LEU A 338 -7.48 -2.50 6.11
CA LEU A 338 -8.91 -2.28 6.14
C LEU A 338 -9.18 -0.86 6.63
N GLY A 339 -10.27 -0.29 6.21
CA GLY A 339 -10.72 1.00 6.69
C GLY A 339 -12.21 1.16 6.45
N ASP A 340 -12.83 1.97 7.27
CA ASP A 340 -14.19 2.40 7.07
C ASP A 340 -14.34 3.87 7.44
N SER A 341 -15.31 4.52 6.83
CA SER A 341 -15.70 5.88 7.18
C SER A 341 -17.20 5.99 7.07
N SER A 342 -17.82 6.59 8.07
CA SER A 342 -19.24 6.89 8.09
C SER A 342 -19.49 8.37 8.27
N GLU A 343 -20.52 8.88 7.62
CA GLU A 343 -20.98 10.25 7.76
C GLU A 343 -22.50 10.27 7.91
N THR A 344 -22.97 11.01 8.89
CA THR A 344 -24.40 11.29 9.09
C THR A 344 -24.63 12.78 9.09
N ILE A 345 -25.59 13.25 8.28
CA ILE A 345 -25.94 14.66 8.16
C ILE A 345 -27.43 14.83 8.40
N PHE A 346 -27.77 15.69 9.32
CA PHE A 346 -29.12 16.25 9.44
C PHE A 346 -29.06 17.71 9.05
N GLN A 347 -29.94 18.14 8.13
CA GLN A 347 -30.02 19.53 7.69
C GLN A 347 -31.48 19.99 7.69
N ALA A 348 -31.72 21.20 8.13
CA ALA A 348 -33.01 21.85 8.05
C ALA A 348 -32.82 23.32 7.76
N TYR A 349 -33.47 23.85 6.72
CA TYR A 349 -33.41 25.26 6.41
C TYR A 349 -34.72 25.79 5.86
N VAL A 350 -34.88 27.10 5.95
CA VAL A 350 -35.94 27.87 5.29
C VAL A 350 -35.28 28.90 4.38
N GLU A 351 -35.89 29.13 3.25
CA GLU A 351 -35.47 30.12 2.28
C GLU A 351 -36.69 30.95 1.82
N GLY A 352 -36.50 32.21 1.53
CA GLY A 352 -37.60 33.03 1.02
C GLY A 352 -37.29 34.49 0.92
N THR A 353 -38.33 35.24 0.60
CA THR A 353 -38.28 36.69 0.49
C THR A 353 -38.94 37.32 1.72
N THR A 354 -38.22 38.20 2.39
CA THR A 354 -38.73 38.94 3.55
C THR A 354 -39.70 40.06 3.13
N ASN A 355 -40.43 40.62 4.07
CA ASN A 355 -41.24 41.81 3.81
C ASN A 355 -40.40 43.10 3.89
N PHE A 356 -39.09 43.05 4.07
CA PHE A 356 -38.22 44.19 4.19
C PHE A 356 -37.54 44.52 2.86
N SER A 357 -37.65 45.80 2.44
CA SER A 357 -36.96 46.35 1.27
C SER A 357 -36.17 47.57 1.66
N ILE A 358 -34.98 47.75 1.11
CA ILE A 358 -34.27 49.02 1.19
C ILE A 358 -35.03 50.08 0.40
N PRO A 359 -35.21 51.32 0.90
CA PRO A 359 -35.88 52.35 0.14
C PRO A 359 -35.23 52.62 -1.22
N GLY A 360 -35.99 52.41 -2.32
CA GLY A 360 -35.48 52.52 -3.69
C GLY A 360 -34.96 51.20 -4.30
N ALA A 361 -34.96 50.14 -3.55
CA ALA A 361 -34.60 48.80 -4.06
C ALA A 361 -35.70 48.21 -4.98
N PRO A 362 -35.32 47.44 -5.98
CA PRO A 362 -36.29 46.82 -6.93
C PRO A 362 -37.10 45.68 -6.32
N SER A 363 -36.60 45.06 -5.24
CA SER A 363 -37.29 43.95 -4.56
C SER A 363 -36.90 43.89 -3.07
N ALA A 364 -37.62 43.05 -2.33
CA ALA A 364 -37.34 42.79 -0.93
C ALA A 364 -36.10 41.89 -0.75
N VAL A 365 -35.56 41.89 0.46
CA VAL A 365 -34.39 41.08 0.86
C VAL A 365 -34.76 39.63 0.87
N SER A 366 -33.99 38.79 0.17
CA SER A 366 -34.05 37.32 0.28
C SER A 366 -33.22 36.83 1.46
N MET A 367 -33.65 35.74 2.05
CA MET A 367 -33.00 35.14 3.22
C MET A 367 -33.00 33.62 3.14
N VAL A 368 -31.87 33.01 3.52
CA VAL A 368 -31.78 31.61 3.88
C VAL A 368 -31.30 31.50 5.32
N ALA A 369 -31.97 30.70 6.13
CA ALA A 369 -31.55 30.41 7.49
C ALA A 369 -31.71 28.91 7.79
N GLY A 370 -30.70 28.32 8.38
CA GLY A 370 -30.74 26.87 8.61
C GLY A 370 -29.80 26.38 9.71
N TYR A 371 -29.98 25.11 9.97
CA TYR A 371 -29.21 24.31 10.90
C TYR A 371 -28.70 23.06 10.21
N GLU A 372 -27.45 22.69 10.47
CA GLU A 372 -26.84 21.43 10.06
C GLU A 372 -26.19 20.77 11.28
N SER A 373 -26.35 19.46 11.38
CA SER A 373 -25.57 18.62 12.30
C SER A 373 -24.92 17.53 11.48
N ARG A 374 -23.62 17.38 11.60
CA ARG A 374 -22.81 16.37 10.91
C ARG A 374 -22.01 15.59 11.93
N GLU A 375 -22.01 14.27 11.78
CA GLU A 375 -21.17 13.35 12.52
C GLU A 375 -20.32 12.56 11.49
N LEU A 376 -19.01 12.51 11.71
CA LEU A 376 -18.06 11.78 10.87
C LEU A 376 -17.19 10.91 11.74
N GLU A 377 -17.12 9.63 11.38
CA GLU A 377 -16.20 8.66 11.97
C GLU A 377 -15.33 8.04 10.88
N SER A 378 -14.10 7.72 11.21
CA SER A 378 -13.18 7.02 10.30
C SER A 378 -12.23 6.12 11.08
N ASP A 379 -11.96 4.97 10.50
CA ASP A 379 -11.08 3.94 11.04
C ASP A 379 -10.15 3.42 9.93
N TYR A 380 -8.87 3.18 10.27
CA TYR A 380 -7.85 2.66 9.37
C TYR A 380 -7.02 1.62 10.09
N ARG A 381 -7.16 0.35 9.70
CA ARG A 381 -6.65 -0.83 10.37
C ARG A 381 -5.68 -1.61 9.48
N PRO A 382 -4.38 -1.29 9.47
CA PRO A 382 -3.38 -2.16 8.87
C PRO A 382 -3.23 -3.44 9.70
N ASP A 383 -2.89 -4.55 9.05
CA ASP A 383 -2.59 -5.81 9.74
C ASP A 383 -1.28 -5.73 10.54
N ALA A 384 -1.00 -6.76 11.35
CA ALA A 384 0.19 -6.79 12.20
C ALA A 384 1.50 -6.72 11.40
N SER A 385 1.55 -7.28 10.20
CA SER A 385 2.73 -7.25 9.32
C SER A 385 3.00 -5.84 8.79
N ALA A 386 1.95 -5.13 8.38
CA ALA A 386 2.04 -3.74 7.95
C ALA A 386 2.43 -2.81 9.11
N GLN A 387 1.88 -3.04 10.32
CA GLN A 387 2.24 -2.30 11.52
C GLN A 387 3.70 -2.55 11.96
N ALA A 388 4.22 -3.75 11.75
CA ALA A 388 5.62 -4.09 12.05
C ALA A 388 6.61 -3.69 10.94
N ALA A 389 6.15 -3.12 9.82
CA ALA A 389 6.95 -2.91 8.60
C ALA A 389 7.60 -4.21 8.08
N ASP A 390 6.97 -5.37 8.31
CA ASP A 390 7.50 -6.68 7.91
C ASP A 390 7.26 -6.96 6.43
N ARG A 391 7.67 -6.02 5.60
CA ARG A 391 7.58 -6.11 4.14
C ARG A 391 8.80 -5.44 3.50
N THR A 392 9.48 -6.14 2.61
CA THR A 392 10.67 -5.61 1.95
C THR A 392 10.32 -4.35 1.14
N GLY A 393 11.12 -3.29 1.30
CA GLY A 393 10.90 -2.01 0.63
C GLY A 393 9.68 -1.22 1.13
N ALA A 394 9.10 -1.57 2.27
CA ALA A 394 7.91 -0.89 2.82
C ALA A 394 8.17 0.55 3.31
N GLY A 395 9.43 0.86 3.63
CA GLY A 395 9.83 2.18 4.12
C GLY A 395 9.64 2.37 5.63
N GLY A 396 8.55 1.91 6.24
CA GLY A 396 8.28 2.03 7.67
C GLY A 396 6.95 1.41 8.10
N PRO A 397 6.67 1.38 9.41
CA PRO A 397 5.39 0.90 9.95
C PRO A 397 4.22 1.78 9.52
N ILE A 398 3.09 1.14 9.28
CA ILE A 398 1.82 1.83 9.02
C ILE A 398 1.03 1.83 10.33
N VAL A 399 0.69 3.01 10.82
CA VAL A 399 -0.01 3.17 12.10
C VAL A 399 -1.52 3.03 11.89
N ALA A 400 -2.17 2.27 12.77
CA ALA A 400 -3.63 2.26 12.85
C ALA A 400 -4.13 3.62 13.37
N LEU A 401 -5.19 4.12 12.75
CA LEU A 401 -5.82 5.39 13.11
C LEU A 401 -7.32 5.19 13.24
N ALA A 402 -7.91 5.77 14.27
CA ALA A 402 -9.35 5.84 14.42
C ALA A 402 -9.72 7.18 15.06
N GLY A 403 -10.81 7.74 14.63
CA GLY A 403 -11.29 9.00 15.18
C GLY A 403 -12.53 9.50 14.46
N GLY A 404 -13.13 10.52 15.04
CA GLY A 404 -14.30 11.16 14.48
C GLY A 404 -14.53 12.52 15.11
N TYR A 405 -15.48 13.25 14.57
CA TYR A 405 -15.97 14.47 15.14
C TYR A 405 -17.44 14.67 14.78
N ASP A 406 -18.11 15.45 15.58
CA ASP A 406 -19.39 16.01 15.26
C ASP A 406 -19.30 17.54 15.21
N VAL A 407 -20.13 18.14 14.37
CA VAL A 407 -20.27 19.58 14.25
C VAL A 407 -21.74 19.98 14.18
N LYS A 408 -22.09 21.06 14.86
CA LYS A 408 -23.42 21.68 14.84
C LYS A 408 -23.28 23.08 14.33
N GLU A 409 -24.05 23.41 13.31
CA GLU A 409 -23.89 24.68 12.61
C GLU A 409 -25.22 25.39 12.42
N PHE A 410 -25.18 26.69 12.62
CA PHE A 410 -26.26 27.62 12.23
C PHE A 410 -25.75 28.54 11.15
N PHE A 411 -26.52 28.73 10.12
CA PHE A 411 -26.18 29.65 9.03
C PHE A 411 -27.31 30.59 8.68
N LEU A 412 -26.93 31.80 8.24
CA LEU A 412 -27.81 32.82 7.75
C LEU A 412 -27.17 33.47 6.53
N GLU A 413 -27.94 33.59 5.46
CA GLU A 413 -27.53 34.26 4.23
C GLU A 413 -28.61 35.25 3.82
N LEU A 414 -28.17 36.44 3.39
CA LEU A 414 -29.04 37.51 2.94
C LEU A 414 -28.64 38.00 1.56
N GLY A 415 -29.60 38.04 0.63
CA GLY A 415 -29.45 38.71 -0.64
C GLY A 415 -30.17 40.04 -0.58
N ILE A 416 -29.43 41.12 -0.68
CA ILE A 416 -29.91 42.50 -0.39
C ILE A 416 -29.85 43.30 -1.70
N PRO A 417 -30.95 43.42 -2.45
CA PRO A 417 -31.03 44.34 -3.57
C PRO A 417 -30.96 45.80 -3.08
N VAL A 418 -30.02 46.56 -3.66
CA VAL A 418 -29.85 47.98 -3.30
C VAL A 418 -30.39 48.88 -4.43
N THR A 419 -30.06 48.55 -5.68
CA THR A 419 -30.58 49.18 -6.90
C THR A 419 -30.74 48.12 -7.97
N ASP A 420 -31.31 48.50 -9.14
CA ASP A 420 -31.43 47.57 -10.30
C ASP A 420 -30.08 46.96 -10.72
N ASN A 421 -28.95 47.57 -10.39
CA ASN A 421 -27.62 47.15 -10.81
C ASN A 421 -26.70 46.74 -9.65
N ILE A 422 -27.14 46.84 -8.40
CA ILE A 422 -26.34 46.58 -7.21
C ILE A 422 -27.09 45.63 -6.29
N ASN A 423 -26.55 44.43 -6.13
CA ASN A 423 -26.94 43.46 -5.10
C ASN A 423 -25.78 43.27 -4.12
N LEU A 424 -26.09 43.27 -2.83
CA LEU A 424 -25.17 42.86 -1.79
C LEU A 424 -25.55 41.46 -1.27
N GLU A 425 -24.54 40.68 -0.94
CA GLU A 425 -24.70 39.41 -0.26
C GLU A 425 -24.00 39.47 1.08
N ALA A 426 -24.67 39.00 2.12
CA ALA A 426 -24.11 38.93 3.47
C ALA A 426 -24.45 37.56 4.05
N GLY A 427 -23.46 36.89 4.66
CA GLY A 427 -23.63 35.59 5.29
C GLY A 427 -22.88 35.48 6.61
N ALA A 428 -23.43 34.70 7.51
CA ALA A 428 -22.79 34.33 8.76
C ALA A 428 -23.02 32.82 9.01
N ARG A 429 -21.97 32.11 9.46
CA ARG A 429 -22.04 30.73 9.88
C ARG A 429 -21.38 30.59 11.23
N PHE A 430 -22.07 29.98 12.16
CA PHE A 430 -21.56 29.62 13.47
C PHE A 430 -21.46 28.11 13.53
N ALA A 431 -20.28 27.57 13.80
CA ALA A 431 -20.00 26.15 13.88
C ALA A 431 -19.38 25.80 15.23
N ASP A 432 -19.86 24.72 15.83
CA ASP A 432 -19.39 24.14 17.09
C ASP A 432 -18.90 22.71 16.81
N TYR A 433 -17.58 22.52 16.90
CA TYR A 433 -16.92 21.25 16.63
C TYR A 433 -16.59 20.53 17.93
N SER A 434 -16.86 19.23 18.00
CA SER A 434 -16.49 18.39 19.15
C SER A 434 -14.99 18.25 19.38
N THR A 435 -14.17 18.63 18.39
CA THR A 435 -12.70 18.63 18.47
C THR A 435 -12.12 19.96 18.95
N ASP A 436 -12.91 21.01 19.04
CA ASP A 436 -12.49 22.31 19.58
C ASP A 436 -12.46 22.20 21.11
N ASN A 437 -11.44 21.54 21.63
CA ASN A 437 -11.11 21.60 23.04
C ASN A 437 -10.04 22.68 23.25
N ASP A 438 -10.50 23.91 23.61
CA ASP A 438 -9.77 25.02 24.21
C ASP A 438 -8.47 25.51 23.58
#